data_5404f297948e8a8c1d7adc7b65d01ba1
#
_entry.id   5404f297948e8a8c1d7adc7b65d01ba1
#
_cell.length_a   1.000
_cell.length_b   1.000
_cell.length_c   1.000
_cell.angle_alpha   90.00
_cell.angle_beta   90.00
_cell.angle_gamma   90.00
#
_symmetry.space_group_name_H-M   'P 1'
#
loop_
_entity.id
_entity.type
_entity.pdbx_description
1 polymer ?
#
loop_
_entity_poly.entity_id
_entity_poly.type
_entity_poly.pdbx_seq_one_letter_code
_entity_poly.pdbx_strand_id
1 'polypeptide(L)' 'MKQAWLMQSSGPWVERFWPNPEAERDGGARPMLVDLGRRLMLDEPPLLKTRRQLTLSQARELWRNRVSSGWQPVEPQW' A
#
# COMPACT_ATOMS: atom_id res chain seq x y z
N MET A 1 7.50 -7.70 5.49
CA MET A 1 7.30 -6.26 5.20
C MET A 1 6.45 -5.65 6.31
N LYS A 2 6.89 -4.55 6.87
CA LYS A 2 6.09 -3.77 7.80
C LYS A 2 5.14 -2.85 7.02
N GLN A 3 4.36 -2.04 7.73
CA GLN A 3 3.52 -1.04 7.08
C GLN A 3 4.39 -0.05 6.31
N ALA A 4 4.00 0.23 5.08
CA ALA A 4 4.71 1.19 4.23
C ALA A 4 3.72 1.86 3.28
N TRP A 5 3.98 3.11 2.94
CA TRP A 5 3.14 3.89 2.05
C TRP A 5 3.93 4.33 0.83
N LEU A 6 3.27 4.29 -0.32
CA LEU A 6 3.75 4.86 -1.57
C LEU A 6 2.81 5.95 -2.02
N MET A 7 3.37 7.05 -2.51
CA MET A 7 2.59 8.16 -3.06
C MET A 7 2.96 8.35 -4.52
N GLN A 8 1.96 8.50 -5.36
CA GLN A 8 2.15 8.82 -6.78
C GLN A 8 2.75 10.22 -6.89
N SER A 9 3.82 10.37 -7.69
CA SER A 9 4.55 11.63 -7.76
C SER A 9 3.78 12.75 -8.48
N SER A 10 2.88 12.41 -9.38
CA SER A 10 2.15 13.38 -10.20
C SER A 10 0.64 13.26 -10.11
N GLY A 11 0.14 12.62 -9.07
CA GLY A 11 -1.29 12.42 -8.92
C GLY A 11 -1.70 12.24 -7.45
N PRO A 12 -2.99 12.06 -7.19
CA PRO A 12 -3.53 12.04 -5.84
C PRO A 12 -3.47 10.68 -5.15
N TRP A 13 -2.93 9.66 -5.80
CA TRP A 13 -3.06 8.30 -5.31
C TRP A 13 -1.98 7.96 -4.29
N VAL A 14 -2.39 7.25 -3.22
CA VAL A 14 -1.54 6.74 -2.16
C VAL A 14 -1.89 5.28 -1.95
N GLU A 15 -0.89 4.41 -1.79
CA GLU A 15 -1.09 3.01 -1.45
C GLU A 15 -0.43 2.69 -0.12
N ARG A 16 -1.15 1.95 0.72
CA ARG A 16 -0.62 1.41 1.97
C ARG A 16 -0.44 -0.09 1.81
N PHE A 17 0.78 -0.57 2.10
CA PHE A 17 1.13 -1.99 2.10
C PHE A 17 1.32 -2.43 3.53
N TRP A 18 0.58 -3.43 3.99
CA TRP A 18 0.70 -3.88 5.37
C TRP A 18 0.24 -5.34 5.52
N PRO A 19 0.83 -6.09 6.49
CA PRO A 19 0.39 -7.46 6.73
C PRO A 19 -1.07 -7.47 7.19
N ASN A 20 -1.87 -8.41 6.69
CA ASN A 20 -3.25 -8.57 7.14
C ASN A 20 -3.25 -9.06 8.59
N PRO A 21 -3.72 -8.27 9.56
CA PRO A 21 -3.64 -8.64 10.97
C PRO A 21 -4.60 -9.77 11.35
N GLU A 22 -5.63 -10.00 10.55
CA GLU A 22 -6.66 -10.99 10.82
C GLU A 22 -6.41 -12.32 10.11
N ALA A 23 -5.47 -12.36 9.17
CA ALA A 23 -5.18 -13.56 8.41
C ALA A 23 -4.17 -14.45 9.14
N GLU A 24 -4.41 -15.76 9.13
CA GLU A 24 -3.45 -16.74 9.61
C GLU A 24 -2.27 -16.83 8.64
N ARG A 25 -1.11 -17.18 9.18
CA ARG A 25 0.05 -17.45 8.35
C ARG A 25 -0.16 -18.76 7.61
N ASP A 26 0.08 -18.73 6.31
CA ASP A 26 0.08 -19.89 5.47
C ASP A 26 1.49 -20.07 4.90
N GLY A 27 2.12 -21.22 5.17
CA GLY A 27 3.47 -21.50 4.72
C GLY A 27 4.52 -20.54 5.27
N GLY A 28 4.29 -19.94 6.44
CA GLY A 28 5.24 -19.04 7.10
C GLY A 28 5.14 -17.58 6.69
N ALA A 29 4.32 -17.23 5.69
CA ALA A 29 4.13 -15.87 5.25
C ALA A 29 2.69 -15.41 5.45
N ARG A 30 2.50 -14.21 6.03
CA ARG A 30 1.20 -13.61 6.21
C ARG A 30 0.78 -12.91 4.91
N PRO A 31 -0.48 -13.07 4.46
CA PRO A 31 -1.00 -12.28 3.35
C PRO A 31 -0.89 -10.79 3.62
N MET A 32 -0.74 -10.01 2.57
CA MET A 32 -0.64 -8.56 2.64
C MET A 32 -1.94 -7.92 2.22
N LEU A 33 -2.26 -6.79 2.84
CA LEU A 33 -3.31 -5.90 2.36
C LEU A 33 -2.66 -4.73 1.62
N VAL A 34 -3.26 -4.34 0.52
CA VAL A 34 -2.88 -3.13 -0.22
C VAL A 34 -4.12 -2.24 -0.33
N ASP A 35 -4.05 -1.12 0.36
CA ASP A 35 -5.13 -0.14 0.41
C ASP A 35 -4.80 1.01 -0.53
N LEU A 36 -5.69 1.29 -1.48
CA LEU A 36 -5.56 2.44 -2.37
C LEU A 36 -6.43 3.56 -1.85
N GLY A 37 -5.82 4.70 -1.58
CA GLY A 37 -6.50 5.90 -1.15
C GLY A 37 -6.28 7.05 -2.12
N ARG A 38 -7.22 7.97 -2.17
CA ARG A 38 -7.12 9.17 -2.98
C ARG A 38 -7.03 10.39 -2.05
N ARG A 39 -5.97 11.16 -2.19
CA ARG A 39 -5.82 12.41 -1.45
C ARG A 39 -6.65 13.49 -2.11
N LEU A 40 -7.61 14.05 -1.36
CA LEU A 40 -8.45 15.13 -1.86
C LEU A 40 -7.95 16.51 -1.41
N MET A 41 -7.40 16.56 -0.18
CA MET A 41 -6.85 17.80 0.40
C MET A 41 -5.55 17.47 1.13
N LEU A 42 -4.65 18.45 1.20
CA LEU A 42 -3.31 18.25 1.75
C LEU A 42 -3.30 17.94 3.26
N ASP A 43 -4.26 18.45 3.99
CA ASP A 43 -4.33 18.32 5.44
C ASP A 43 -5.31 17.24 5.92
N GLU A 44 -5.87 16.48 5.02
CA GLU A 44 -6.79 15.39 5.33
C GLU A 44 -6.20 14.04 4.97
N PRO A 45 -6.56 12.96 5.70
CA PRO A 45 -6.18 11.62 5.29
C PRO A 45 -6.76 11.27 3.92
N PRO A 46 -6.06 10.45 3.12
CA PRO A 46 -6.62 9.97 1.87
C PRO A 46 -7.92 9.20 2.08
N LEU A 47 -8.86 9.37 1.16
CA LEU A 47 -10.10 8.63 1.16
C LEU A 47 -9.84 7.23 0.61
N LEU A 48 -10.10 6.19 1.40
CA LEU A 48 -9.90 4.81 0.99
C LEU A 48 -10.86 4.45 -0.15
N LYS A 49 -10.31 3.95 -1.26
CA LYS A 49 -11.08 3.55 -2.44
C LYS A 49 -11.18 2.04 -2.57
N THR A 50 -10.07 1.33 -2.43
CA THR A 50 -10.05 -0.14 -2.56
C THR A 50 -9.12 -0.76 -1.55
N ARG A 51 -9.41 -2.02 -1.24
CA ARG A 51 -8.53 -2.87 -0.43
C ARG A 51 -8.41 -4.21 -1.13
N ARG A 52 -7.19 -4.67 -1.33
CA ARG A 52 -6.91 -5.97 -1.93
C ARG A 52 -6.04 -6.80 -1.00
N GLN A 53 -6.26 -8.11 -1.01
CA GLN A 53 -5.36 -9.03 -0.35
C GLN A 53 -4.45 -9.66 -1.40
N LEU A 54 -3.15 -9.61 -1.17
CA LEU A 54 -2.12 -10.16 -2.03
C LEU A 54 -1.22 -11.09 -1.23
N THR A 55 -0.56 -12.02 -1.91
CA THR A 55 0.55 -12.73 -1.30
C THR A 55 1.70 -11.75 -1.07
N LEU A 56 2.64 -12.11 -0.18
CA LEU A 56 3.82 -11.29 0.04
C LEU A 56 4.61 -11.08 -1.26
N SER A 57 4.73 -12.13 -2.07
CA SER A 57 5.42 -12.06 -3.37
C SER A 57 4.73 -11.07 -4.32
N GLN A 58 3.40 -11.14 -4.41
CA GLN A 58 2.63 -10.23 -5.25
C GLN A 58 2.73 -8.77 -4.76
N ALA A 59 2.70 -8.58 -3.44
CA ALA A 59 2.81 -7.24 -2.87
C ALA A 59 4.19 -6.63 -3.15
N ARG A 60 5.26 -7.43 -3.04
CA ARG A 60 6.62 -6.98 -3.35
C ARG A 60 6.77 -6.61 -4.82
N GLU A 61 6.18 -7.39 -5.72
CA GLU A 61 6.19 -7.10 -7.15
C GLU A 61 5.45 -5.81 -7.45
N LEU A 62 4.26 -5.62 -6.86
CA LEU A 62 3.50 -4.39 -7.03
C LEU A 62 4.30 -3.17 -6.52
N TRP A 63 4.92 -3.30 -5.36
CA TRP A 63 5.78 -2.24 -4.81
C TRP A 63 6.87 -1.84 -5.80
N ARG A 64 7.61 -2.82 -6.32
CA ARG A 64 8.67 -2.56 -7.30
C ARG A 64 8.14 -1.88 -8.55
N ASN A 65 6.98 -2.32 -9.05
CA ASN A 65 6.36 -1.73 -10.23
C ASN A 65 5.95 -0.27 -9.98
N ARG A 66 5.39 0.01 -8.82
CA ARG A 66 5.02 1.40 -8.47
C ARG A 66 6.25 2.30 -8.37
N VAL A 67 7.29 1.84 -7.69
CA VAL A 67 8.53 2.61 -7.57
C VAL A 67 9.15 2.85 -8.95
N SER A 68 9.15 1.86 -9.81
CA SER A 68 9.63 2.00 -11.20
C SER A 68 8.81 3.01 -12.00
N SER A 69 7.55 3.20 -11.64
CA SER A 69 6.65 4.18 -12.27
C SER A 69 6.73 5.56 -11.64
N GLY A 70 7.63 5.77 -10.70
CA GLY A 70 7.84 7.07 -10.08
C GLY A 70 7.13 7.29 -8.76
N TRP A 71 6.40 6.31 -8.25
CA TRP A 71 5.83 6.42 -6.91
C TRP A 71 6.95 6.43 -5.87
N GLN A 72 6.78 7.21 -4.82
CA GLN A 72 7.81 7.39 -3.80
C GLN A 72 7.35 6.90 -2.43
N PRO A 73 8.25 6.24 -1.67
CA PRO A 73 7.97 5.94 -0.27
C PRO A 73 7.74 7.23 0.52
N VAL A 74 6.72 7.24 1.36
CA VAL A 74 6.37 8.40 2.19
C VAL A 74 6.04 7.95 3.60
N GLU A 75 5.97 8.92 4.50
CA GLU A 75 5.51 8.70 5.86
C GLU A 75 4.04 8.24 5.89
N PRO A 76 3.59 7.64 7.00
CA PRO A 76 2.20 7.23 7.12
C PRO A 76 1.23 8.36 6.77
N GLN A 77 0.24 8.04 5.97
CA GLN A 77 -0.77 9.00 5.51
C GLN A 77 -2.10 8.83 6.25
N TRP A 78 -2.29 7.69 6.90
CA TRP A 78 -3.44 7.43 7.76
C TRP A 78 -3.15 6.31 8.76
#